data_0dd25fbc98e7600c3856251ec2220b7e
#
_entry.id   0dd25fbc98e7600c3856251ec2220b7e
#
_cell.length_a   1.000
_cell.length_b   1.000
_cell.length_c   1.000
_cell.angle_alpha   90.00
_cell.angle_beta   90.00
_cell.angle_gamma   90.00
#
_symmetry.space_group_name_H-M   'P 1'
#
loop_
_entity.id
_entity.type
_entity.pdbx_description
1 polymer ?
#
loop_
_entity_poly.entity_id
_entity_poly.type
_entity_poly.pdbx_seq_one_letter_code
_entity_poly.pdbx_strand_id
1 'polypeptide(L)'
;FEKVLSSWFLRLSVADEPGVLAEIAGTLGENSVSIESVIQEGRGDEAELVLITHEAPEKALKTSLVQLTALSSVSNITSTLRVYS
;
A
#
# COMPACT_ATOMS: atom_id res chain seq x y z
N PHE A 1 7.90 23.87 -10.93
CA PHE A 1 6.53 23.47 -10.84
C PHE A 1 6.28 22.62 -9.58
N GLU A 2 5.23 22.90 -8.89
CA GLU A 2 5.02 22.25 -7.61
C GLU A 2 4.52 20.82 -7.76
N LYS A 3 4.86 20.00 -6.78
CA LYS A 3 4.40 18.63 -6.73
C LYS A 3 2.99 18.57 -6.20
N VAL A 4 2.19 17.70 -6.78
CA VAL A 4 0.85 17.45 -6.27
C VAL A 4 0.95 16.34 -5.24
N LEU A 5 0.44 16.61 -4.04
CA LEU A 5 0.38 15.64 -2.97
C LEU A 5 -1.03 15.13 -2.84
N SER A 6 -1.17 13.83 -2.68
CA SER A 6 -2.47 13.22 -2.51
C SER A 6 -2.38 12.08 -1.52
N SER A 7 -3.48 11.82 -0.85
CA SER A 7 -3.64 10.57 -0.11
C SER A 7 -4.09 9.51 -1.10
N TRP A 8 -3.80 8.25 -0.79
CA TRP A 8 -4.10 7.16 -1.68
C TRP A 8 -4.80 6.04 -0.95
N PHE A 9 -5.75 5.44 -1.62
CA PHE A 9 -6.46 4.25 -1.15
C PHE A 9 -5.91 3.07 -1.94
N LEU A 10 -5.42 2.06 -1.23
CA LEU A 10 -4.86 0.86 -1.85
C LEU A 10 -5.58 -0.36 -1.31
N ARG A 11 -5.92 -1.27 -2.20
CA ARG A 11 -6.48 -2.57 -1.80
C ARG A 11 -5.61 -3.65 -2.38
N LEU A 12 -5.12 -4.54 -1.51
CA LEU A 12 -4.19 -5.59 -1.90
C LEU A 12 -4.66 -6.94 -1.39
N SER A 13 -4.39 -7.98 -2.17
CA SER A 13 -4.51 -9.35 -1.70
C SER A 13 -3.12 -9.84 -1.34
N VAL A 14 -2.96 -10.34 -0.12
CA VAL A 14 -1.66 -10.73 0.40
C VAL A 14 -1.76 -12.07 1.11
N ALA A 15 -0.61 -12.72 1.32
CA ALA A 15 -0.58 -13.92 2.15
C ALA A 15 -0.92 -13.55 3.58
N ASP A 16 -1.74 -14.38 4.24
CA ASP A 16 -2.14 -14.13 5.62
C ASP A 16 -1.10 -14.77 6.54
N GLU A 17 0.06 -14.15 6.64
CA GLU A 17 1.19 -14.66 7.40
C GLU A 17 1.78 -13.56 8.27
N PRO A 18 2.43 -13.93 9.37
CA PRO A 18 3.09 -12.94 10.23
C PRO A 18 4.13 -12.14 9.44
N GLY A 19 4.20 -10.85 9.71
CA GLY A 19 5.22 -9.99 9.12
C GLY A 19 4.87 -9.39 7.78
N VAL A 20 3.79 -9.85 7.13
CA VAL A 20 3.44 -9.34 5.82
C VAL A 20 3.10 -7.85 5.86
N LEU A 21 2.31 -7.45 6.86
CA LEU A 21 1.95 -6.03 6.99
C LEU A 21 3.20 -5.18 7.24
N ALA A 22 4.12 -5.68 8.06
CA ALA A 22 5.36 -4.95 8.32
C ALA A 22 6.19 -4.80 7.06
N GLU A 23 6.22 -5.83 6.21
CA GLU A 23 6.95 -5.80 4.95
C GLU A 23 6.37 -4.74 4.02
N ILE A 24 5.04 -4.70 3.93
CA ILE A 24 4.36 -3.72 3.09
C ILE A 24 4.58 -2.31 3.63
N ALA A 25 4.41 -2.12 4.93
CA ALA A 25 4.61 -0.82 5.55
C ALA A 25 6.05 -0.36 5.39
N GLY A 26 7.00 -1.28 5.50
CA GLY A 26 8.41 -0.94 5.31
C GLY A 26 8.69 -0.48 3.89
N THR A 27 8.10 -1.15 2.90
CA THR A 27 8.28 -0.78 1.50
C THR A 27 7.76 0.64 1.25
N LEU A 28 6.57 0.94 1.76
CA LEU A 28 6.00 2.29 1.63
C LEU A 28 6.88 3.31 2.36
N GLY A 29 7.32 2.97 3.57
CA GLY A 29 8.14 3.88 4.36
C GLY A 29 9.47 4.20 3.71
N GLU A 30 10.08 3.23 3.03
CA GLU A 30 11.33 3.47 2.32
C GLU A 30 11.18 4.50 1.21
N ASN A 31 9.97 4.66 0.71
CA ASN A 31 9.67 5.65 -0.31
C ASN A 31 9.02 6.90 0.27
N SER A 32 9.08 7.05 1.58
CA SER A 32 8.53 8.21 2.31
C SER A 32 7.02 8.30 2.20
N VAL A 33 6.37 7.15 2.06
CA VAL A 33 4.90 7.08 2.06
C VAL A 33 4.47 6.52 3.40
N SER A 34 3.73 7.32 4.17
CA SER A 34 3.27 6.91 5.50
C SER A 34 1.84 6.41 5.43
N ILE A 35 1.55 5.37 6.22
CA ILE A 35 0.21 4.80 6.28
C ILE A 35 -0.59 5.55 7.32
N GLU A 36 -1.76 6.06 6.95
CA GLU A 36 -2.67 6.71 7.87
C GLU A 36 -3.56 5.70 8.56
N SER A 37 -4.08 4.74 7.80
CA SER A 37 -4.91 3.70 8.38
C SER A 37 -4.80 2.42 7.57
N VAL A 38 -5.09 1.29 8.23
CA VAL A 38 -5.06 -0.01 7.59
C VAL A 38 -6.17 -0.87 8.17
N ILE A 39 -6.84 -1.61 7.29
CA ILE A 39 -7.83 -2.62 7.70
C ILE A 39 -7.41 -3.93 7.06
N GLN A 40 -7.43 -4.98 7.85
CA GLN A 40 -7.05 -6.30 7.37
C GLN A 40 -8.19 -7.28 7.62
N GLU A 41 -8.54 -8.03 6.58
CA GLU A 41 -9.54 -9.09 6.68
C GLU A 41 -8.94 -10.40 6.18
N GLY A 42 -8.94 -11.41 7.05
CA GLY A 42 -8.46 -12.73 6.65
C GLY A 42 -9.49 -13.48 5.82
N ARG A 43 -9.01 -14.23 4.83
CA ARG A 43 -9.85 -15.03 3.96
C ARG A 43 -9.16 -16.35 3.65
N GLY A 44 -9.11 -17.22 4.63
CA GLY A 44 -8.40 -18.48 4.47
C GLY A 44 -6.90 -18.24 4.47
N ASP A 45 -6.23 -18.62 3.40
CA ASP A 45 -4.77 -18.47 3.29
C ASP A 45 -4.35 -17.07 2.89
N GLU A 46 -5.32 -16.24 2.52
CA GLU A 46 -5.02 -14.87 2.09
C GLU A 46 -5.76 -13.87 2.95
N ALA A 47 -5.26 -12.65 2.92
CA ALA A 47 -5.89 -11.54 3.59
C ALA A 47 -6.04 -10.40 2.58
N GLU A 48 -7.06 -9.60 2.79
CA GLU A 48 -7.22 -8.37 2.04
C GLU A 48 -6.79 -7.23 2.93
N LEU A 49 -5.89 -6.40 2.43
CA LEU A 49 -5.46 -5.19 3.12
C LEU A 49 -6.01 -3.98 2.41
N VAL A 50 -6.63 -3.09 3.18
CA VAL A 50 -7.07 -1.79 2.69
C VAL A 50 -6.24 -0.76 3.42
N LEU A 51 -5.46 0.01 2.67
CA LEU A 51 -4.57 1.01 3.21
C LEU A 51 -4.96 2.39 2.74
N ILE A 52 -4.90 3.36 3.63
CA ILE A 52 -5.01 4.76 3.27
C ILE A 52 -3.72 5.42 3.70
N THR A 53 -3.08 6.14 2.78
CA THR A 53 -1.81 6.79 3.08
C THR A 53 -2.04 8.24 3.48
N HIS A 54 -1.07 8.81 4.20
CA HIS A 54 -0.98 10.25 4.31
C HIS A 54 -0.58 10.82 2.95
N GLU A 55 -0.68 12.11 2.78
CA GLU A 55 -0.35 12.75 1.51
C GLU A 55 1.08 12.42 1.11
N ALA A 56 1.27 12.10 -0.15
CA ALA A 56 2.56 11.75 -0.70
C ALA A 56 2.60 12.11 -2.18
N PRO A 57 3.80 12.38 -2.74
CA PRO A 57 3.92 12.62 -4.17
C PRO A 57 3.53 11.36 -4.95
N GLU A 58 2.91 11.56 -6.10
CA GLU A 58 2.51 10.45 -6.93
C GLU A 58 3.69 9.56 -7.32
N LYS A 59 4.84 10.17 -7.57
CA LYS A 59 6.03 9.42 -7.95
C LYS A 59 6.43 8.44 -6.84
N ALA A 60 6.37 8.89 -5.59
CA ALA A 60 6.73 8.02 -4.46
C ALA A 60 5.77 6.84 -4.37
N LEU A 61 4.49 7.09 -4.60
CA LEU A 61 3.52 6.00 -4.58
C LEU A 61 3.75 5.04 -5.73
N LYS A 62 3.99 5.53 -6.94
CA LYS A 62 4.21 4.64 -8.08
C LYS A 62 5.41 3.75 -7.88
N THR A 63 6.50 4.30 -7.34
CA THR A 63 7.68 3.50 -7.02
C THR A 63 7.34 2.43 -6.00
N SER A 64 6.56 2.79 -4.98
CA SER A 64 6.14 1.85 -3.96
C SER A 64 5.30 0.72 -4.56
N LEU A 65 4.39 1.05 -5.48
CA LEU A 65 3.53 0.02 -6.10
C LEU A 65 4.35 -1.00 -6.88
N VAL A 66 5.36 -0.55 -7.61
CA VAL A 66 6.24 -1.45 -8.35
C VAL A 66 6.93 -2.39 -7.37
N GLN A 67 7.44 -1.86 -6.27
CA GLN A 67 8.13 -2.67 -5.29
C GLN A 67 7.19 -3.62 -4.56
N LEU A 68 5.96 -3.18 -4.28
CA LEU A 68 4.98 -4.04 -3.64
C LEU A 68 4.61 -5.23 -4.51
N THR A 69 4.45 -5.02 -5.81
CA THR A 69 4.11 -6.12 -6.71
C THR A 69 5.25 -7.13 -6.83
N ALA A 70 6.47 -6.73 -6.49
CA ALA A 70 7.62 -7.63 -6.52
C ALA A 70 7.73 -8.48 -5.25
N LEU A 71 6.97 -8.16 -4.21
CA LEU A 71 7.01 -8.94 -2.98
C LEU A 71 6.25 -10.25 -3.18
N SER A 72 6.86 -11.37 -2.76
CA SER A 72 6.21 -12.67 -2.93
C SER A 72 4.95 -12.79 -2.09
N SER A 73 4.85 -12.02 -1.01
CA SER A 73 3.67 -12.06 -0.14
C SER A 73 2.49 -11.30 -0.70
N VAL A 74 2.69 -10.46 -1.73
CA VAL A 74 1.62 -9.69 -2.36
C VAL A 74 1.18 -10.43 -3.61
N SER A 75 -0.07 -10.93 -3.60
CA SER A 75 -0.61 -11.65 -4.74
C SER A 75 -1.09 -10.69 -5.81
N ASN A 76 -1.70 -9.58 -5.40
CA ASN A 76 -2.34 -8.69 -6.36
C ASN A 76 -2.64 -7.36 -5.70
N ILE A 77 -2.56 -6.29 -6.49
CA ILE A 77 -3.05 -4.98 -6.06
C ILE A 77 -4.33 -4.76 -6.84
N THR A 78 -5.47 -4.82 -6.13
CA THR A 78 -6.77 -4.84 -6.79
C THR A 78 -7.34 -3.45 -7.02
N SER A 79 -6.91 -2.45 -6.27
CA SER A 79 -7.38 -1.08 -6.45
C SER A 79 -6.31 -0.10 -6.02
N THR A 80 -6.21 0.99 -6.76
CA THR A 80 -5.35 2.12 -6.42
C THR A 80 -6.13 3.38 -6.79
N LEU A 81 -6.55 4.14 -5.77
CA LEU A 81 -7.36 5.32 -5.99
C LEU A 81 -6.75 6.50 -5.30
N ARG A 82 -6.76 7.64 -6.01
CA ARG A 82 -6.34 8.90 -5.42
C ARG A 82 -7.50 9.46 -4.60
N VAL A 83 -7.19 9.88 -3.40
CA VAL A 83 -8.19 10.47 -2.50
C VAL A 83 -7.97 11.98 -2.50
N TYR A 84 -8.98 12.71 -2.93
CA TYR A 84 -8.92 14.17 -2.92
C TYR A 84 -9.45 14.67 -1.59
N SER A 85 -8.78 15.65 -1.04
CA SER A 85 -9.22 16.24 0.21
C SER A 85 -9.75 17.65 -0.02
#